data_20127ff2d351f615b6c491ec62d2a619
#
_entry.id   20127ff2d351f615b6c491ec62d2a619
#
_cell.length_a   1.000
_cell.length_b   1.000
_cell.length_c   1.000
_cell.angle_alpha   90.00
_cell.angle_beta   90.00
_cell.angle_gamma   90.00
#
_symmetry.space_group_name_H-M   'P 1'
#
loop_
_entity.id
_entity.type
_entity.pdbx_description
1 polymer ?
#
loop_
_entity_poly.entity_id
_entity_poly.type
_entity_poly.pdbx_seq_one_letter_code
_entity_poly.pdbx_strand_id
1 'polypeptide(L)'
;PRMFLALGVAGLILLTGTDLSVGRMVGMGMVTATIIMHNGINTGAVFGHVFDFSAMPATAKALFALLMCVIFTTVFAMIAGFFMARFKMHPFISTMANMLIIFGLVTYATKGVSFGAIDSAIPSTFIPQIGKFPTIILWAVAAVAIVWFIWNKTTFGKNLYAVGGNPEAAAVSGISVFKVTMGAFILAGILYGF
;
A
#
# COMPACT_ATOMS: atom_id res chain seq x y z
N PRO A 1 4.25 -5.20 -10.58
CA PRO A 1 4.16 -4.87 -9.15
C PRO A 1 5.07 -3.71 -8.75
N ARG A 2 6.38 -3.72 -9.11
CA ARG A 2 7.33 -2.66 -8.69
C ARG A 2 6.94 -1.25 -9.14
N MET A 3 6.16 -1.11 -10.22
CA MET A 3 5.71 0.18 -10.75
C MET A 3 4.75 0.89 -9.80
N PHE A 4 3.82 0.15 -9.19
CA PHE A 4 2.89 0.69 -8.19
C PHE A 4 3.65 1.25 -6.97
N LEU A 5 4.63 0.50 -6.48
CA LEU A 5 5.48 0.93 -5.38
C LEU A 5 6.28 2.19 -5.73
N ALA A 6 6.87 2.22 -6.92
CA ALA A 6 7.62 3.37 -7.38
C ALA A 6 6.76 4.64 -7.48
N LEU A 7 5.51 4.51 -7.96
CA LEU A 7 4.57 5.63 -8.01
C LEU A 7 4.16 6.12 -6.61
N GLY A 8 3.93 5.20 -5.68
CA GLY A 8 3.62 5.56 -4.29
C GLY A 8 4.76 6.31 -3.61
N VAL A 9 5.98 5.76 -3.71
CA VAL A 9 7.18 6.40 -3.16
C VAL A 9 7.46 7.74 -3.83
N ALA A 10 7.31 7.86 -5.16
CA ALA A 10 7.53 9.09 -5.89
C ALA A 10 6.65 10.25 -5.36
N GLY A 11 5.39 9.98 -5.00
CA GLY A 11 4.50 10.97 -4.39
C GLY A 11 5.03 11.49 -3.05
N LEU A 12 5.65 10.63 -2.25
CA LEU A 12 6.23 11.02 -0.96
C LEU A 12 7.58 11.74 -1.13
N ILE A 13 8.37 11.36 -2.14
CA ILE A 13 9.62 12.07 -2.49
C ILE A 13 9.32 13.52 -2.88
N LEU A 14 8.21 13.78 -3.58
CA LEU A 14 7.78 15.15 -3.90
C LEU A 14 7.53 16.00 -2.64
N LEU A 15 7.19 15.40 -1.51
CA LEU A 15 7.06 16.06 -0.20
C LEU A 15 8.39 16.13 0.58
N THR A 16 9.53 15.90 -0.09
CA THR A 16 10.86 15.81 0.53
C THR A 16 10.98 14.70 1.59
N GLY A 17 10.11 13.69 1.50
CA GLY A 17 10.07 12.53 2.40
C GLY A 17 10.45 11.23 1.68
N THR A 18 11.25 10.39 2.34
CA THR A 18 11.48 9.01 1.91
C THR A 18 10.67 8.07 2.81
N ASP A 19 9.98 7.10 2.21
CA ASP A 19 9.25 6.09 2.97
C ASP A 19 10.06 4.80 3.06
N LEU A 20 10.59 4.54 4.26
CA LEU A 20 11.34 3.31 4.55
C LEU A 20 10.42 2.13 4.88
N SER A 21 9.15 2.40 5.18
CA SER A 21 8.20 1.36 5.58
C SER A 21 7.63 0.56 4.40
N VAL A 22 7.83 1.02 3.15
CA VAL A 22 7.25 0.43 1.94
C VAL A 22 7.52 -1.09 1.83
N GLY A 23 8.73 -1.53 2.10
CA GLY A 23 9.09 -2.95 2.03
C GLY A 23 8.31 -3.81 3.04
N ARG A 24 8.07 -3.28 4.24
CA ARG A 24 7.28 -3.98 5.26
C ARG A 24 5.78 -3.90 5.02
N MET A 25 5.29 -2.81 4.43
CA MET A 25 3.90 -2.71 3.98
C MET A 25 3.59 -3.74 2.90
N VAL A 26 4.48 -3.90 1.93
CA VAL A 26 4.37 -4.97 0.91
C VAL A 26 4.40 -6.35 1.57
N GLY A 27 5.32 -6.60 2.49
CA GLY A 27 5.38 -7.86 3.25
C GLY A 27 4.09 -8.16 4.00
N MET A 28 3.49 -7.16 4.66
CA MET A 28 2.20 -7.28 5.32
C MET A 28 1.08 -7.58 4.31
N GLY A 29 1.06 -6.90 3.17
CA GLY A 29 0.13 -7.18 2.07
C GLY A 29 0.25 -8.61 1.57
N MET A 30 1.49 -9.09 1.34
CA MET A 30 1.73 -10.48 0.91
C MET A 30 1.23 -11.50 1.94
N VAL A 31 1.47 -11.28 3.23
CA VAL A 31 0.96 -12.16 4.30
C VAL A 31 -0.56 -12.15 4.31
N THR A 32 -1.19 -10.98 4.25
CA THR A 32 -2.66 -10.85 4.20
C THR A 32 -3.24 -11.56 2.98
N ALA A 33 -2.65 -11.34 1.80
CA ALA A 33 -3.07 -12.01 0.58
C ALA A 33 -2.96 -13.54 0.69
N THR A 34 -1.84 -14.04 1.21
CA THR A 34 -1.61 -15.47 1.35
C THR A 34 -2.60 -16.12 2.32
N ILE A 35 -2.93 -15.47 3.44
CA ILE A 35 -3.92 -15.97 4.41
C ILE A 35 -5.29 -16.13 3.76
N ILE A 36 -5.70 -15.18 2.92
CA ILE A 36 -7.04 -15.19 2.31
C ILE A 36 -7.09 -16.09 1.08
N MET A 37 -6.03 -16.11 0.27
CA MET A 37 -5.96 -16.84 -1.00
C MET A 37 -5.49 -18.30 -0.86
N HIS A 38 -5.33 -18.78 0.36
CA HIS A 38 -4.80 -20.10 0.64
C HIS A 38 -5.74 -21.25 0.22
N ASN A 39 -5.18 -22.40 -0.15
CA ASN A 39 -5.89 -23.58 -0.59
C ASN A 39 -6.15 -24.57 0.57
N GLY A 40 -7.16 -24.31 1.37
CA GLY A 40 -7.87 -25.31 2.20
C GLY A 40 -7.17 -25.90 3.44
N ILE A 41 -5.88 -26.17 3.44
CA ILE A 41 -5.18 -26.73 4.60
C ILE A 41 -4.22 -25.66 5.14
N ASN A 42 -4.76 -24.76 5.91
CA ASN A 42 -3.95 -23.72 6.51
C ASN A 42 -3.28 -24.24 7.78
N THR A 43 -1.98 -24.38 7.75
CA THR A 43 -1.17 -24.71 8.93
C THR A 43 -0.81 -23.47 9.75
N GLY A 44 -1.07 -22.27 9.23
CA GLY A 44 -0.78 -20.99 9.88
C GLY A 44 -2.00 -20.44 10.62
N ALA A 45 -1.83 -20.14 11.89
CA ALA A 45 -2.81 -19.38 12.67
C ALA A 45 -2.38 -17.92 12.78
N VAL A 46 -3.32 -17.00 12.59
CA VAL A 46 -3.13 -15.58 12.84
C VAL A 46 -3.73 -15.25 14.19
N PHE A 47 -2.92 -14.73 15.11
CA PHE A 47 -3.29 -14.53 16.52
C PHE A 47 -3.84 -15.80 17.19
N GLY A 48 -3.40 -16.98 16.76
CA GLY A 48 -3.89 -18.25 17.29
C GLY A 48 -5.22 -18.75 16.70
N HIS A 49 -5.83 -18.01 15.76
CA HIS A 49 -7.05 -18.40 15.05
C HIS A 49 -6.74 -18.79 13.61
N VAL A 50 -7.36 -19.87 13.17
CA VAL A 50 -7.32 -20.31 11.77
C VAL A 50 -8.50 -19.70 11.05
N PHE A 51 -8.24 -18.89 10.03
CA PHE A 51 -9.28 -18.31 9.17
C PHE A 51 -9.47 -19.22 7.95
N ASP A 52 -10.66 -19.77 7.79
CA ASP A 52 -11.01 -20.60 6.65
C ASP A 52 -11.87 -19.85 5.65
N PHE A 53 -11.31 -19.62 4.47
CA PHE A 53 -12.00 -18.97 3.35
C PHE A 53 -12.31 -19.97 2.22
N SER A 54 -12.23 -21.29 2.48
CA SER A 54 -12.39 -22.33 1.46
C SER A 54 -13.75 -22.29 0.75
N ALA A 55 -14.80 -21.87 1.46
CA ALA A 55 -16.15 -21.75 0.91
C ALA A 55 -16.34 -20.60 -0.11
N MET A 56 -15.38 -19.67 -0.21
CA MET A 56 -15.50 -18.54 -1.15
C MET A 56 -14.98 -18.92 -2.55
N PRO A 57 -15.64 -18.49 -3.63
CA PRO A 57 -15.12 -18.66 -4.98
C PRO A 57 -13.79 -17.91 -5.18
N ALA A 58 -12.91 -18.42 -6.05
CA ALA A 58 -11.56 -17.90 -6.25
C ALA A 58 -11.53 -16.39 -6.58
N THR A 59 -12.47 -15.93 -7.40
CA THR A 59 -12.62 -14.49 -7.75
C THR A 59 -12.95 -13.63 -6.55
N ALA A 60 -13.86 -14.09 -5.68
CA ALA A 60 -14.25 -13.36 -4.47
C ALA A 60 -13.10 -13.32 -3.45
N LYS A 61 -12.36 -14.45 -3.27
CA LYS A 61 -11.16 -14.48 -2.42
C LYS A 61 -10.14 -13.43 -2.85
N ALA A 62 -9.87 -13.33 -4.14
CA ALA A 62 -8.86 -12.42 -4.65
C ALA A 62 -9.29 -10.95 -4.54
N LEU A 63 -10.55 -10.62 -4.82
CA LEU A 63 -11.07 -9.27 -4.61
C LEU A 63 -11.06 -8.89 -3.12
N PHE A 64 -11.45 -9.81 -2.25
CA PHE A 64 -11.43 -9.60 -0.81
C PHE A 64 -9.99 -9.43 -0.29
N ALA A 65 -9.05 -10.25 -0.77
CA ALA A 65 -7.64 -10.12 -0.42
C ALA A 65 -7.06 -8.77 -0.86
N LEU A 66 -7.33 -8.36 -2.10
CA LEU A 66 -6.90 -7.05 -2.61
C LEU A 66 -7.45 -5.90 -1.74
N LEU A 67 -8.75 -5.95 -1.43
CA LEU A 67 -9.40 -4.94 -0.59
C LEU A 67 -8.73 -4.86 0.78
N MET A 68 -8.50 -6.00 1.43
CA MET A 68 -7.87 -6.05 2.75
C MET A 68 -6.41 -5.59 2.70
N CYS A 69 -5.65 -5.95 1.66
CA CYS A 69 -4.29 -5.46 1.45
C CYS A 69 -4.28 -3.93 1.35
N VAL A 70 -5.15 -3.34 0.51
CA VAL A 70 -5.25 -1.89 0.34
C VAL A 70 -5.67 -1.20 1.64
N ILE A 71 -6.62 -1.77 2.39
CA ILE A 71 -7.05 -1.20 3.67
C ILE A 71 -5.88 -1.19 4.66
N PHE A 72 -5.21 -2.33 4.88
CA PHE A 72 -4.12 -2.42 5.86
C PHE A 72 -2.95 -1.50 5.48
N THR A 73 -2.49 -1.54 4.24
CA THR A 73 -1.39 -0.67 3.81
C THR A 73 -1.75 0.81 3.91
N THR A 74 -2.99 1.19 3.56
CA THR A 74 -3.46 2.57 3.69
C THR A 74 -3.55 3.02 5.15
N VAL A 75 -4.06 2.18 6.05
CA VAL A 75 -4.13 2.49 7.48
C VAL A 75 -2.75 2.75 8.07
N PHE A 76 -1.77 1.87 7.80
CA PHE A 76 -0.41 2.07 8.29
C PHE A 76 0.29 3.27 7.63
N ALA A 77 0.04 3.54 6.35
CA ALA A 77 0.51 4.74 5.69
C ALA A 77 -0.10 6.01 6.33
N MET A 78 -1.38 5.99 6.65
CA MET A 78 -2.06 7.08 7.36
C MET A 78 -1.46 7.33 8.74
N ILE A 79 -1.10 6.29 9.49
CA ILE A 79 -0.45 6.42 10.81
C ILE A 79 0.88 7.17 10.65
N ALA A 80 1.75 6.73 9.73
CA ALA A 80 3.03 7.40 9.46
C ALA A 80 2.82 8.85 9.00
N GLY A 81 1.88 9.06 8.07
CA GLY A 81 1.53 10.39 7.56
C GLY A 81 0.96 11.32 8.62
N PHE A 82 0.16 10.79 9.56
CA PHE A 82 -0.39 11.57 10.67
C PHE A 82 0.71 12.11 11.58
N PHE A 83 1.64 11.26 12.00
CA PHE A 83 2.75 11.69 12.84
C PHE A 83 3.62 12.74 12.14
N MET A 84 3.93 12.54 10.86
CA MET A 84 4.67 13.50 10.06
C MET A 84 3.91 14.83 9.92
N ALA A 85 2.63 14.78 9.55
CA ALA A 85 1.84 15.97 9.26
C ALA A 85 1.45 16.77 10.53
N ARG A 86 1.14 16.07 11.65
CA ARG A 86 0.66 16.71 12.88
C ARG A 86 1.78 17.18 13.78
N PHE A 87 2.84 16.39 13.92
CA PHE A 87 3.95 16.69 14.82
C PHE A 87 5.20 17.23 14.10
N LYS A 88 5.11 17.43 12.79
CA LYS A 88 6.25 17.89 11.95
C LYS A 88 7.49 17.01 12.13
N MET A 89 7.27 15.71 12.36
CA MET A 89 8.36 14.76 12.53
C MET A 89 9.11 14.57 11.20
N HIS A 90 10.41 14.33 11.30
CA HIS A 90 11.19 14.01 10.12
C HIS A 90 10.67 12.72 9.48
N PRO A 91 10.46 12.67 8.15
CA PRO A 91 9.88 11.53 7.45
C PRO A 91 10.59 10.20 7.76
N PHE A 92 11.91 10.23 7.83
CA PHE A 92 12.75 9.09 8.17
C PHE A 92 12.35 8.43 9.51
N ILE A 93 12.16 9.24 10.55
CA ILE A 93 11.83 8.73 11.89
C ILE A 93 10.45 8.12 11.91
N SER A 94 9.46 8.80 11.32
CA SER A 94 8.07 8.33 11.27
C SER A 94 7.94 7.03 10.49
N THR A 95 8.56 6.95 9.31
CA THR A 95 8.46 5.76 8.44
C THR A 95 9.31 4.60 8.95
N MET A 96 10.45 4.87 9.60
CA MET A 96 11.26 3.83 10.25
C MET A 96 10.53 3.21 11.46
N ALA A 97 9.90 4.04 12.30
CA ALA A 97 9.08 3.55 13.39
C ALA A 97 7.91 2.69 12.87
N ASN A 98 7.21 3.17 11.84
CA ASN A 98 6.14 2.43 11.19
C ASN A 98 6.61 1.08 10.62
N MET A 99 7.80 1.04 10.01
CA MET A 99 8.43 -0.18 9.52
C MET A 99 8.61 -1.22 10.64
N LEU A 100 9.11 -0.80 11.80
CA LEU A 100 9.34 -1.67 12.96
C LEU A 100 8.02 -2.15 13.57
N ILE A 101 7.01 -1.29 13.66
CA ILE A 101 5.67 -1.64 14.14
C ILE A 101 5.04 -2.71 13.25
N ILE A 102 5.05 -2.52 11.93
CA ILE A 102 4.51 -3.49 10.97
C ILE A 102 5.25 -4.82 11.10
N PHE A 103 6.59 -4.79 11.17
CA PHE A 103 7.40 -5.99 11.31
C PHE A 103 7.05 -6.77 12.59
N GLY A 104 7.01 -6.08 13.72
CA GLY A 104 6.66 -6.68 15.00
C GLY A 104 5.24 -7.26 15.00
N LEU A 105 4.27 -6.51 14.48
CA LEU A 105 2.87 -6.94 14.40
C LEU A 105 2.70 -8.16 13.50
N VAL A 106 3.29 -8.17 12.31
CA VAL A 106 3.22 -9.31 11.38
C VAL A 106 3.89 -10.54 12.00
N THR A 107 5.09 -10.39 12.56
CA THR A 107 5.83 -11.49 13.19
C THR A 107 5.07 -12.07 14.39
N TYR A 108 4.50 -11.21 15.23
CA TYR A 108 3.69 -11.64 16.37
C TYR A 108 2.40 -12.35 15.93
N ALA A 109 1.69 -11.78 14.95
CA ALA A 109 0.45 -12.34 14.44
C ALA A 109 0.63 -13.73 13.80
N THR A 110 1.72 -13.92 13.06
CA THR A 110 2.01 -15.16 12.31
C THR A 110 2.92 -16.12 13.06
N LYS A 111 3.47 -15.72 14.21
CA LYS A 111 4.53 -16.45 14.93
C LYS A 111 5.73 -16.81 14.05
N GLY A 112 5.97 -16.02 12.99
CA GLY A 112 7.04 -16.27 12.02
C GLY A 112 6.81 -17.47 11.10
N VAL A 113 5.63 -18.09 11.12
CA VAL A 113 5.31 -19.22 10.27
C VAL A 113 5.00 -18.77 8.85
N SER A 114 5.51 -19.49 7.85
CA SER A 114 5.17 -19.27 6.45
C SER A 114 3.82 -19.89 6.15
N PHE A 115 2.95 -19.13 5.50
CA PHE A 115 1.68 -19.66 4.98
C PHE A 115 1.95 -20.40 3.66
N GLY A 116 1.19 -21.47 3.42
CA GLY A 116 1.38 -22.36 2.28
C GLY A 116 1.15 -21.68 0.91
N ALA A 117 1.11 -22.49 -0.15
CA ALA A 117 0.96 -21.99 -1.51
C ALA A 117 -0.42 -21.36 -1.77
N ILE A 118 -0.44 -20.30 -2.56
CA ILE A 118 -1.66 -19.66 -3.05
C ILE A 118 -2.35 -20.59 -4.07
N ASP A 119 -3.67 -20.58 -4.08
CA ASP A 119 -4.46 -21.30 -5.06
C ASP A 119 -4.09 -20.89 -6.48
N SER A 120 -3.69 -21.88 -7.30
CA SER A 120 -3.23 -21.67 -8.68
C SER A 120 -4.31 -21.09 -9.61
N ALA A 121 -5.59 -21.23 -9.25
CA ALA A 121 -6.71 -20.67 -10.01
C ALA A 121 -6.79 -19.13 -9.89
N ILE A 122 -6.23 -18.55 -8.84
CA ILE A 122 -6.34 -17.10 -8.59
C ILE A 122 -5.44 -16.28 -9.54
N PRO A 123 -4.14 -16.60 -9.72
CA PRO A 123 -3.30 -15.88 -10.66
C PRO A 123 -3.81 -15.94 -12.10
N SER A 124 -4.34 -17.08 -12.52
CA SER A 124 -4.88 -17.27 -13.88
C SER A 124 -6.13 -16.44 -14.15
N THR A 125 -6.90 -16.14 -13.11
CA THR A 125 -8.13 -15.33 -13.23
C THR A 125 -7.84 -13.83 -13.27
N PHE A 126 -6.87 -13.34 -12.48
CA PHE A 126 -6.57 -11.91 -12.35
C PHE A 126 -5.47 -11.41 -13.27
N ILE A 127 -4.59 -12.31 -13.71
CA ILE A 127 -3.49 -12.00 -14.62
C ILE A 127 -3.56 -12.98 -15.81
N PRO A 128 -4.69 -13.03 -16.53
CA PRO A 128 -4.78 -13.87 -17.72
C PRO A 128 -3.74 -13.40 -18.71
N GLN A 129 -3.13 -14.33 -19.42
CA GLN A 129 -2.27 -14.01 -20.55
C GLN A 129 -3.12 -13.88 -21.81
N ILE A 130 -3.12 -12.71 -22.42
CA ILE A 130 -3.74 -12.52 -23.74
C ILE A 130 -2.63 -12.75 -24.77
N GLY A 131 -2.53 -13.99 -25.26
CA GLY A 131 -1.43 -14.42 -26.11
C GLY A 131 -0.09 -14.42 -25.35
N LYS A 132 0.88 -13.64 -25.80
CA LYS A 132 2.19 -13.48 -25.12
C LYS A 132 2.25 -12.27 -24.17
N PHE A 133 1.17 -11.48 -24.05
CA PHE A 133 1.16 -10.27 -23.23
C PHE A 133 0.49 -10.54 -21.87
N PRO A 134 1.21 -10.35 -20.74
CA PRO A 134 0.62 -10.41 -19.42
C PRO A 134 -0.24 -9.18 -19.17
N THR A 135 -1.50 -9.37 -18.77
CA THR A 135 -2.45 -8.27 -18.49
C THR A 135 -2.01 -7.33 -17.38
N ILE A 136 -1.06 -7.74 -16.54
CA ILE A 136 -0.46 -6.88 -15.50
C ILE A 136 0.15 -5.60 -16.07
N ILE A 137 0.57 -5.60 -17.34
CA ILE A 137 1.10 -4.40 -18.01
C ILE A 137 -0.01 -3.35 -18.17
N LEU A 138 -1.24 -3.77 -18.50
CA LEU A 138 -2.38 -2.87 -18.63
C LEU A 138 -2.72 -2.21 -17.30
N TRP A 139 -2.69 -2.97 -16.20
CA TRP A 139 -2.87 -2.43 -14.86
C TRP A 139 -1.80 -1.42 -14.48
N ALA A 140 -0.54 -1.70 -14.83
CA ALA A 140 0.56 -0.77 -14.58
C ALA A 140 0.40 0.54 -15.38
N VAL A 141 0.04 0.45 -16.67
CA VAL A 141 -0.21 1.63 -17.52
C VAL A 141 -1.39 2.44 -16.98
N ALA A 142 -2.48 1.77 -16.58
CA ALA A 142 -3.63 2.43 -15.98
C ALA A 142 -3.26 3.18 -14.69
N ALA A 143 -2.47 2.56 -13.82
CA ALA A 143 -2.01 3.19 -12.59
C ALA A 143 -1.14 4.43 -12.86
N VAL A 144 -0.21 4.35 -13.83
CA VAL A 144 0.61 5.50 -14.26
C VAL A 144 -0.29 6.62 -14.78
N ALA A 145 -1.27 6.30 -15.63
CA ALA A 145 -2.19 7.30 -16.18
C ALA A 145 -3.01 7.99 -15.10
N ILE A 146 -3.53 7.22 -14.13
CA ILE A 146 -4.32 7.75 -13.00
C ILE A 146 -3.46 8.66 -12.13
N VAL A 147 -2.26 8.20 -11.72
CA VAL A 147 -1.35 8.99 -10.88
C VAL A 147 -0.88 10.24 -11.62
N TRP A 148 -0.52 10.11 -12.91
CA TRP A 148 -0.19 11.26 -13.74
C TRP A 148 -1.32 12.29 -13.79
N PHE A 149 -2.57 11.83 -13.97
CA PHE A 149 -3.73 12.72 -13.97
C PHE A 149 -3.90 13.41 -12.62
N ILE A 150 -3.80 12.68 -11.50
CA ILE A 150 -3.89 13.24 -10.14
C ILE A 150 -2.84 14.32 -9.93
N TRP A 151 -1.58 14.08 -10.31
CA TRP A 151 -0.49 15.03 -10.05
C TRP A 151 -0.54 16.25 -10.97
N ASN A 152 -0.88 16.07 -12.25
CA ASN A 152 -0.77 17.14 -13.24
C ASN A 152 -2.09 17.89 -13.50
N LYS A 153 -3.23 17.24 -13.25
CA LYS A 153 -4.53 17.78 -13.65
C LYS A 153 -5.43 18.16 -12.47
N THR A 154 -5.04 17.81 -11.22
CA THR A 154 -5.86 18.13 -10.05
C THR A 154 -5.22 19.22 -9.19
N THR A 155 -6.06 19.89 -8.37
CA THR A 155 -5.61 20.83 -7.35
C THR A 155 -4.75 20.16 -6.29
N PHE A 156 -5.00 18.87 -6.00
CA PHE A 156 -4.19 18.10 -5.07
C PHE A 156 -2.72 18.01 -5.54
N GLY A 157 -2.49 17.67 -6.82
CA GLY A 157 -1.13 17.60 -7.36
C GLY A 157 -0.41 18.95 -7.31
N LYS A 158 -1.08 20.04 -7.69
CA LYS A 158 -0.51 21.40 -7.59
C LYS A 158 -0.10 21.74 -6.15
N ASN A 159 -0.97 21.42 -5.20
CA ASN A 159 -0.71 21.64 -3.77
C ASN A 159 0.43 20.74 -3.27
N LEU A 160 0.56 19.53 -3.79
CA LEU A 160 1.64 18.61 -3.47
C LEU A 160 3.01 19.19 -3.84
N TYR A 161 3.13 19.75 -5.04
CA TYR A 161 4.35 20.42 -5.50
C TYR A 161 4.63 21.69 -4.68
N ALA A 162 3.59 22.47 -4.35
CA ALA A 162 3.75 23.68 -3.54
C ALA A 162 4.27 23.34 -2.13
N VAL A 163 3.67 22.36 -1.46
CA VAL A 163 4.08 21.92 -0.12
C VAL A 163 5.48 21.29 -0.15
N GLY A 164 5.79 20.51 -1.19
CA GLY A 164 7.11 19.90 -1.34
C GLY A 164 8.23 20.92 -1.59
N GLY A 165 7.91 22.01 -2.29
CA GLY A 165 8.87 23.09 -2.54
C GLY A 165 9.15 23.93 -1.29
N ASN A 166 8.11 24.42 -0.64
CA ASN A 166 8.21 25.17 0.61
C ASN A 166 6.91 25.07 1.43
N PRO A 167 6.89 24.25 2.49
CA PRO A 167 5.69 24.06 3.32
C PRO A 167 5.22 25.34 4.01
N GLU A 168 6.13 26.23 4.39
CA GLU A 168 5.79 27.49 5.08
C GLU A 168 5.13 28.49 4.09
N ALA A 169 5.71 28.64 2.92
CA ALA A 169 5.13 29.49 1.87
C ALA A 169 3.77 28.95 1.40
N ALA A 170 3.61 27.64 1.29
CA ALA A 170 2.35 27.01 0.98
C ALA A 170 1.28 27.29 2.05
N ALA A 171 1.65 27.20 3.33
CA ALA A 171 0.75 27.51 4.44
C ALA A 171 0.28 28.96 4.44
N VAL A 172 1.18 29.92 4.20
CA VAL A 172 0.83 31.35 4.08
C VAL A 172 -0.10 31.59 2.89
N SER A 173 0.05 30.81 1.82
CA SER A 173 -0.84 30.85 0.64
C SER A 173 -2.20 30.16 0.86
N GLY A 174 -2.51 29.73 2.09
CA GLY A 174 -3.79 29.10 2.44
C GLY A 174 -3.87 27.60 2.13
N ILE A 175 -2.76 26.97 1.72
CA ILE A 175 -2.72 25.53 1.47
C ILE A 175 -2.55 24.77 2.79
N SER A 176 -3.48 23.84 3.08
CA SER A 176 -3.36 23.00 4.27
C SER A 176 -2.29 21.93 4.09
N VAL A 177 -1.10 22.17 4.63
CA VAL A 177 0.03 21.22 4.61
C VAL A 177 -0.38 19.86 5.18
N PHE A 178 -1.16 19.86 6.28
CA PHE A 178 -1.67 18.63 6.90
C PHE A 178 -2.47 17.78 5.91
N LYS A 179 -3.47 18.38 5.23
CA LYS A 179 -4.34 17.65 4.30
C LYS A 179 -3.57 17.11 3.09
N VAL A 180 -2.62 17.89 2.58
CA VAL A 180 -1.80 17.49 1.44
C VAL A 180 -0.88 16.33 1.80
N THR A 181 -0.20 16.41 2.94
CA THR A 181 0.67 15.33 3.43
C THR A 181 -0.12 14.07 3.69
N MET A 182 -1.25 14.15 4.40
CA MET A 182 -2.13 13.00 4.63
C MET A 182 -2.62 12.37 3.33
N GLY A 183 -3.04 13.21 2.37
CA GLY A 183 -3.49 12.73 1.05
C GLY A 183 -2.39 11.98 0.28
N ALA A 184 -1.14 12.44 0.36
CA ALA A 184 -0.02 11.76 -0.27
C ALA A 184 0.26 10.40 0.36
N PHE A 185 0.22 10.29 1.70
CA PHE A 185 0.37 9.00 2.39
C PHE A 185 -0.79 8.04 2.11
N ILE A 186 -2.02 8.54 2.03
CA ILE A 186 -3.18 7.73 1.65
C ILE A 186 -3.01 7.18 0.22
N LEU A 187 -2.64 8.03 -0.73
CA LEU A 187 -2.40 7.62 -2.12
C LEU A 187 -1.27 6.58 -2.21
N ALA A 188 -0.17 6.80 -1.47
CA ALA A 188 0.93 5.86 -1.39
C ALA A 188 0.48 4.53 -0.80
N GLY A 189 -0.27 4.53 0.31
CA GLY A 189 -0.80 3.33 0.95
C GLY A 189 -1.71 2.50 0.03
N ILE A 190 -2.58 3.16 -0.75
CA ILE A 190 -3.42 2.50 -1.76
C ILE A 190 -2.53 1.83 -2.81
N LEU A 191 -1.51 2.53 -3.33
CA LEU A 191 -0.60 1.99 -4.34
C LEU A 191 0.28 0.84 -3.81
N TYR A 192 0.60 0.83 -2.52
CA TYR A 192 1.36 -0.26 -1.90
C TYR A 192 0.53 -1.52 -1.68
N GLY A 193 -0.81 -1.39 -1.57
CA GLY A 193 -1.73 -2.52 -1.42
C GLY A 193 -2.07 -3.23 -2.73
N PHE A 194 -1.84 -2.55 -3.85
CA PHE A 194 -1.98 -3.11 -5.21
C PHE A 194 -0.74 -3.88 -5.65
#